data_cec8451e94a5b2b679efafea1b617c43
#
_entry.id   cec8451e94a5b2b679efafea1b617c43
#
_cell.length_a   1.000
_cell.length_b   1.000
_cell.length_c   1.000
_cell.angle_alpha   90.00
_cell.angle_beta   90.00
_cell.angle_gamma   90.00
#
_symmetry.space_group_name_H-M   'P 1'
#
loop_
_entity.id
_entity.type
_entity.pdbx_description
1 polymer ?
#
loop_
_entity_poly.entity_id
_entity_poly.type
_entity_poly.pdbx_seq_one_letter_code
_entity_poly.pdbx_strand_id
1 'polypeptide(L)'
;MKRKISILVITFMLLFSLTSCDKVGRWVVDEIAGAHKTYVVHFDPNGGEGKMEDFVVKEGDQRLFPNCTFTKEGYECLGWSMKPNAKKIYGDTSSLSMDLPWLFRDGDTVTLYAVWTTPGFTFEVEGIAWFYSATIVEYDGDAKDVVVPVFTNGHYNWEGDFGCYNVDRVESGVFEGHAEIENVTNFPGNHISSRLFYDCTSLRHLQCCEEITYISEQAFYNCHSLQSLEIGTSNQLSIESEAFYGCTSIKKLVIPCNVKEIGTDAFYGWTEDQIICFEKYTENTFGDAWLNGCNATIIWGEKDVQ
;
A
#
# COMPACT_ATOMS: atom_id res chain seq x y z
N MET A 1 -4.93 -26.03 -46.20
CA MET A 1 -4.51 -26.72 -44.96
C MET A 1 -5.13 -26.16 -43.69
N LYS A 2 -5.53 -24.91 -43.63
CA LYS A 2 -6.15 -24.26 -42.42
C LYS A 2 -7.56 -24.75 -42.06
N ARG A 3 -8.37 -25.21 -43.03
CA ARG A 3 -9.76 -25.68 -42.78
C ARG A 3 -9.87 -27.07 -42.12
N LYS A 4 -8.85 -27.94 -42.24
CA LYS A 4 -8.91 -29.31 -41.67
C LYS A 4 -8.52 -29.34 -40.18
N ILE A 5 -7.76 -28.37 -39.71
CA ILE A 5 -7.36 -28.29 -38.29
C ILE A 5 -8.55 -27.82 -37.43
N SER A 6 -9.36 -26.88 -37.93
CA SER A 6 -10.54 -26.38 -37.21
C SER A 6 -11.60 -27.48 -36.95
N ILE A 7 -11.82 -28.39 -37.88
CA ILE A 7 -12.81 -29.45 -37.72
C ILE A 7 -12.35 -30.50 -36.70
N LEU A 8 -11.06 -30.78 -36.63
CA LEU A 8 -10.51 -31.76 -35.67
C LEU A 8 -10.55 -31.26 -34.25
N VAL A 9 -10.28 -29.96 -34.01
CA VAL A 9 -10.38 -29.31 -32.72
C VAL A 9 -11.81 -29.24 -32.21
N ILE A 10 -12.78 -28.96 -33.10
CA ILE A 10 -14.21 -28.94 -32.77
C ILE A 10 -14.72 -30.32 -32.39
N THR A 11 -14.28 -31.38 -33.10
CA THR A 11 -14.69 -32.76 -32.81
C THR A 11 -14.08 -33.27 -31.50
N PHE A 12 -12.87 -32.86 -31.17
CA PHE A 12 -12.21 -33.24 -29.90
C PHE A 12 -12.84 -32.54 -28.69
N MET A 13 -13.28 -31.28 -28.84
CA MET A 13 -13.94 -30.52 -27.78
C MET A 13 -15.39 -30.93 -27.54
N LEU A 14 -16.12 -31.37 -28.56
CA LEU A 14 -17.46 -31.93 -28.40
C LEU A 14 -17.49 -33.26 -27.62
N LEU A 15 -16.40 -33.99 -27.56
CA LEU A 15 -16.27 -35.22 -26.77
C LEU A 15 -15.94 -34.95 -25.29
N PHE A 16 -15.41 -33.75 -24.95
CA PHE A 16 -15.11 -33.36 -23.59
C PHE A 16 -16.24 -32.56 -22.89
N SER A 17 -17.27 -32.13 -23.64
CA SER A 17 -18.36 -31.27 -23.11
C SER A 17 -19.45 -32.02 -22.34
N LEU A 18 -19.33 -33.35 -22.16
CA LEU A 18 -20.32 -34.11 -21.39
C LEU A 18 -20.01 -34.31 -19.91
N THR A 19 -18.84 -33.80 -19.43
CA THR A 19 -18.55 -33.82 -18.02
C THR A 19 -17.83 -32.57 -17.60
N SER A 20 -18.56 -31.62 -16.97
CA SER A 20 -18.04 -30.60 -16.07
C SER A 20 -17.15 -29.51 -16.68
N CYS A 21 -17.70 -28.48 -17.20
CA CYS A 21 -17.37 -27.07 -16.91
C CYS A 21 -18.03 -26.12 -17.93
N ASP A 22 -19.13 -25.51 -17.53
CA ASP A 22 -19.89 -24.50 -18.30
C ASP A 22 -19.02 -23.30 -18.78
N LYS A 23 -17.90 -23.06 -18.12
CA LYS A 23 -16.99 -21.93 -18.43
C LYS A 23 -16.15 -22.15 -19.69
N VAL A 24 -15.64 -23.39 -19.93
CA VAL A 24 -14.77 -23.66 -21.08
C VAL A 24 -15.62 -23.78 -22.36
N GLY A 25 -16.81 -24.37 -22.27
CA GLY A 25 -17.73 -24.46 -23.41
C GLY A 25 -18.20 -23.10 -23.89
N ARG A 26 -18.45 -22.16 -22.98
CA ARG A 26 -18.88 -20.81 -23.31
C ARG A 26 -17.76 -19.99 -23.96
N TRP A 27 -16.53 -20.04 -23.43
CA TRP A 27 -15.37 -19.38 -24.02
C TRP A 27 -15.14 -19.79 -25.49
N VAL A 28 -15.23 -21.08 -25.79
CA VAL A 28 -15.05 -21.58 -27.17
C VAL A 28 -16.17 -21.12 -28.12
N VAL A 29 -17.40 -21.02 -27.62
CA VAL A 29 -18.54 -20.55 -28.44
C VAL A 29 -18.43 -19.05 -28.71
N ASP A 30 -18.03 -18.25 -27.71
CA ASP A 30 -17.86 -16.81 -27.84
C ASP A 30 -16.70 -16.45 -28.79
N GLU A 31 -15.61 -17.21 -28.76
CA GLU A 31 -14.46 -17.01 -29.67
C GLU A 31 -14.79 -17.40 -31.12
N ILE A 32 -15.62 -18.44 -31.32
CA ILE A 32 -16.06 -18.85 -32.67
C ILE A 32 -17.11 -17.88 -33.22
N ALA A 33 -17.95 -17.33 -32.39
CA ALA A 33 -19.01 -16.41 -32.80
C ALA A 33 -18.52 -14.97 -33.06
N GLY A 34 -17.27 -14.64 -32.69
CA GLY A 34 -16.75 -13.29 -32.80
C GLY A 34 -17.50 -12.28 -31.91
N ALA A 35 -18.16 -12.77 -30.88
CA ALA A 35 -18.89 -11.95 -29.94
C ALA A 35 -17.88 -11.28 -28.98
N HIS A 36 -17.59 -10.02 -29.23
CA HIS A 36 -16.81 -9.20 -28.32
C HIS A 36 -17.65 -8.86 -27.10
N LYS A 37 -17.18 -9.22 -25.92
CA LYS A 37 -17.84 -8.82 -24.67
C LYS A 37 -17.84 -7.30 -24.54
N THR A 38 -18.94 -6.79 -24.04
CA THR A 38 -19.10 -5.36 -23.77
C THR A 38 -19.45 -5.19 -22.31
N TYR A 39 -18.79 -4.29 -21.63
CA TYR A 39 -19.10 -3.93 -20.24
C TYR A 39 -19.07 -2.42 -20.05
N VAL A 40 -19.77 -1.96 -19.01
CA VAL A 40 -19.88 -0.56 -18.67
C VAL A 40 -19.02 -0.28 -17.44
N VAL A 41 -18.18 0.72 -17.53
CA VAL A 41 -17.38 1.22 -16.39
C VAL A 41 -18.09 2.46 -15.83
N HIS A 42 -18.50 2.36 -14.59
CA HIS A 42 -19.02 3.46 -13.80
C HIS A 42 -17.92 4.03 -12.91
N PHE A 43 -17.79 5.35 -12.83
CA PHE A 43 -16.78 6.04 -12.02
C PHE A 43 -17.40 6.60 -10.76
N ASP A 44 -16.84 6.21 -9.59
CA ASP A 44 -17.27 6.67 -8.28
C ASP A 44 -16.21 7.67 -7.72
N PRO A 45 -16.61 8.86 -7.30
CA PRO A 45 -15.69 9.86 -6.76
C PRO A 45 -15.01 9.46 -5.44
N ASN A 46 -15.47 8.39 -4.78
CA ASN A 46 -14.87 7.84 -3.56
C ASN A 46 -14.59 8.92 -2.48
N GLY A 47 -15.61 9.70 -2.16
CA GLY A 47 -15.53 10.81 -1.20
C GLY A 47 -15.02 12.12 -1.77
N GLY A 48 -14.80 12.21 -3.08
CA GLY A 48 -14.63 13.45 -3.82
C GLY A 48 -15.96 13.99 -4.37
N GLU A 49 -15.89 15.02 -5.18
CA GLU A 49 -17.01 15.70 -5.81
C GLU A 49 -16.89 15.67 -7.34
N GLY A 50 -18.04 15.87 -8.02
CA GLY A 50 -18.12 15.92 -9.48
C GLY A 50 -18.87 14.74 -10.07
N LYS A 51 -18.89 14.66 -11.40
CA LYS A 51 -19.55 13.60 -12.15
C LYS A 51 -18.72 13.23 -13.38
N MET A 52 -18.63 11.94 -13.65
CA MET A 52 -18.07 11.40 -14.88
C MET A 52 -19.15 10.56 -15.58
N GLU A 53 -19.13 10.55 -16.90
CA GLU A 53 -20.02 9.70 -17.69
C GLU A 53 -19.50 8.26 -17.69
N ASP A 54 -20.44 7.32 -17.77
CA ASP A 54 -20.11 5.90 -17.89
C ASP A 54 -19.30 5.63 -19.17
N PHE A 55 -18.36 4.72 -19.08
CA PHE A 55 -17.43 4.40 -20.15
C PHE A 55 -17.67 2.97 -20.64
N VAL A 56 -18.15 2.85 -21.89
CA VAL A 56 -18.43 1.53 -22.50
C VAL A 56 -17.13 0.96 -23.08
N VAL A 57 -16.77 -0.24 -22.65
CA VAL A 57 -15.58 -0.98 -23.07
C VAL A 57 -16.00 -2.21 -23.86
N LYS A 58 -15.30 -2.48 -24.95
CA LYS A 58 -15.42 -3.71 -25.73
C LYS A 58 -14.18 -4.58 -25.56
N GLU A 59 -14.34 -5.87 -25.53
CA GLU A 59 -13.21 -6.78 -25.50
C GLU A 59 -12.23 -6.50 -26.65
N GLY A 60 -10.93 -6.41 -26.30
CA GLY A 60 -9.88 -6.00 -27.23
C GLY A 60 -9.75 -4.49 -27.44
N ASP A 61 -10.53 -3.69 -26.72
CA ASP A 61 -10.40 -2.23 -26.74
C ASP A 61 -9.05 -1.82 -26.10
N GLN A 62 -8.25 -1.03 -26.81
CA GLN A 62 -6.96 -0.54 -26.36
C GLN A 62 -7.02 0.91 -25.87
N ARG A 63 -8.24 1.46 -25.71
CA ARG A 63 -8.37 2.80 -25.18
C ARG A 63 -7.88 2.87 -23.73
N LEU A 64 -7.35 4.02 -23.38
CA LEU A 64 -6.98 4.33 -22.01
C LEU A 64 -8.23 4.71 -21.21
N PHE A 65 -8.18 4.53 -19.90
CA PHE A 65 -9.18 5.12 -19.02
C PHE A 65 -9.19 6.64 -19.16
N PRO A 66 -10.38 7.29 -19.05
CA PRO A 66 -10.43 8.73 -19.02
C PRO A 66 -9.73 9.26 -17.75
N ASN A 67 -9.09 10.41 -17.89
CA ASN A 67 -8.50 11.10 -16.75
C ASN A 67 -9.57 11.38 -15.69
N CYS A 68 -9.19 11.26 -14.44
CA CYS A 68 -10.06 11.59 -13.32
C CYS A 68 -10.38 13.09 -13.34
N THR A 69 -11.66 13.43 -13.42
CA THR A 69 -12.14 14.82 -13.37
C THR A 69 -12.86 15.14 -12.04
N PHE A 70 -12.90 14.18 -11.14
CA PHE A 70 -13.37 14.42 -9.77
C PHE A 70 -12.42 15.34 -9.03
N THR A 71 -12.92 16.06 -8.06
CA THR A 71 -12.15 16.94 -7.18
C THR A 71 -12.34 16.54 -5.72
N LYS A 72 -11.32 16.76 -4.92
CA LYS A 72 -11.36 16.61 -3.47
C LYS A 72 -10.41 17.63 -2.87
N GLU A 73 -10.94 18.49 -1.98
CA GLU A 73 -10.14 19.56 -1.38
C GLU A 73 -8.91 19.00 -0.64
N GLY A 74 -7.74 19.53 -0.95
CA GLY A 74 -6.46 19.09 -0.37
C GLY A 74 -5.90 17.78 -0.93
N TYR A 75 -6.52 17.20 -1.96
CA TYR A 75 -6.09 15.92 -2.55
C TYR A 75 -6.01 16.00 -4.07
N GLU A 76 -5.16 15.13 -4.62
CA GLU A 76 -5.10 14.85 -6.06
C GLU A 76 -5.53 13.41 -6.35
N CYS A 77 -6.10 13.19 -7.53
CA CYS A 77 -6.51 11.86 -7.96
C CYS A 77 -5.38 11.16 -8.69
N LEU A 78 -4.94 10.01 -8.17
CA LEU A 78 -3.90 9.18 -8.79
C LEU A 78 -4.41 8.22 -9.87
N GLY A 79 -5.71 7.96 -9.90
CA GLY A 79 -6.30 6.99 -10.81
C GLY A 79 -7.45 6.20 -10.19
N TRP A 80 -7.59 4.95 -10.59
CA TRP A 80 -8.78 4.16 -10.35
C TRP A 80 -8.51 2.86 -9.60
N SER A 81 -9.46 2.41 -8.80
CA SER A 81 -9.42 1.13 -8.11
C SER A 81 -10.77 0.41 -8.18
N MET A 82 -10.77 -0.91 -8.15
CA MET A 82 -11.99 -1.73 -8.09
C MET A 82 -12.65 -1.77 -6.70
N LYS A 83 -12.01 -1.20 -5.68
CA LYS A 83 -12.54 -1.13 -4.31
C LYS A 83 -12.21 0.23 -3.71
N PRO A 84 -13.10 0.80 -2.86
CA PRO A 84 -12.88 2.13 -2.27
C PRO A 84 -11.58 2.28 -1.47
N ASN A 85 -11.07 1.19 -0.88
CA ASN A 85 -9.86 1.20 -0.06
C ASN A 85 -8.82 0.20 -0.57
N ALA A 86 -8.72 0.04 -1.88
CA ALA A 86 -7.82 -0.95 -2.46
C ALA A 86 -6.38 -0.45 -2.55
N LYS A 87 -5.46 -1.40 -2.35
CA LYS A 87 -4.02 -1.21 -2.53
C LYS A 87 -3.57 -1.27 -4.00
N LYS A 88 -4.42 -1.76 -4.92
CA LYS A 88 -4.10 -1.85 -6.35
C LYS A 88 -4.86 -0.79 -7.13
N ILE A 89 -4.14 0.01 -7.89
CA ILE A 89 -4.65 1.10 -8.70
C ILE A 89 -4.51 0.75 -10.18
N TYR A 90 -5.49 1.17 -10.97
CA TYR A 90 -5.38 1.30 -12.42
C TYR A 90 -5.12 2.77 -12.69
N GLY A 91 -3.94 3.13 -13.18
CA GLY A 91 -3.59 4.53 -13.48
C GLY A 91 -4.51 5.11 -14.55
N ASP A 92 -4.59 6.44 -14.61
CA ASP A 92 -5.35 7.22 -15.60
C ASP A 92 -5.06 6.81 -17.05
N THR A 93 -3.92 6.20 -17.27
CA THR A 93 -3.40 5.85 -18.59
C THR A 93 -3.22 4.36 -18.80
N SER A 94 -3.63 3.52 -17.83
CA SER A 94 -3.53 2.07 -18.01
C SER A 94 -4.47 1.58 -19.11
N SER A 95 -3.91 0.80 -20.01
CA SER A 95 -4.68 0.11 -21.04
C SER A 95 -5.67 -0.87 -20.39
N LEU A 96 -6.94 -0.71 -20.71
CA LEU A 96 -8.03 -1.60 -20.31
C LEU A 96 -7.83 -3.06 -20.72
N SER A 97 -6.85 -3.32 -21.60
CA SER A 97 -6.72 -4.58 -22.30
C SER A 97 -6.14 -5.71 -21.45
N MET A 98 -5.47 -5.45 -20.35
CA MET A 98 -4.67 -6.50 -19.72
C MET A 98 -5.33 -7.25 -18.56
N ASP A 99 -6.18 -6.63 -17.75
CA ASP A 99 -6.65 -7.26 -16.51
C ASP A 99 -8.18 -7.39 -16.35
N LEU A 100 -8.98 -6.64 -17.11
CA LEU A 100 -10.43 -6.62 -16.92
C LEU A 100 -11.20 -7.75 -17.63
N PRO A 101 -10.80 -8.24 -18.83
CA PRO A 101 -11.60 -9.21 -19.60
C PRO A 101 -11.84 -10.55 -18.92
N TRP A 102 -10.96 -10.95 -17.99
CA TRP A 102 -11.03 -12.26 -17.33
C TRP A 102 -12.05 -12.34 -16.19
N LEU A 103 -12.46 -11.18 -15.65
CA LEU A 103 -13.28 -11.08 -14.44
C LEU A 103 -14.75 -10.81 -14.74
N PHE A 104 -15.10 -10.30 -15.93
CA PHE A 104 -16.43 -9.77 -16.21
C PHE A 104 -17.14 -10.55 -17.31
N ARG A 105 -18.48 -10.57 -17.20
CA ARG A 105 -19.38 -11.14 -18.21
C ARG A 105 -19.84 -10.04 -19.16
N ASP A 106 -20.28 -10.44 -20.35
CA ASP A 106 -20.93 -9.52 -21.28
C ASP A 106 -22.14 -8.85 -20.62
N GLY A 107 -22.21 -7.53 -20.72
CA GLY A 107 -23.24 -6.70 -20.10
C GLY A 107 -23.01 -6.32 -18.63
N ASP A 108 -21.91 -6.76 -18.02
CA ASP A 108 -21.61 -6.37 -16.62
C ASP A 108 -21.33 -4.88 -16.50
N THR A 109 -21.68 -4.31 -15.33
CA THR A 109 -21.26 -2.99 -14.90
C THR A 109 -20.16 -3.12 -13.84
N VAL A 110 -19.07 -2.42 -14.06
CA VAL A 110 -17.90 -2.36 -13.15
C VAL A 110 -17.83 -0.98 -12.56
N THR A 111 -17.73 -0.87 -11.24
CA THR A 111 -17.48 0.42 -10.58
C THR A 111 -15.99 0.57 -10.32
N LEU A 112 -15.42 1.67 -10.78
CA LEU A 112 -14.07 2.12 -10.47
C LEU A 112 -14.13 3.33 -9.53
N TYR A 113 -13.40 3.26 -8.46
CA TYR A 113 -13.34 4.25 -7.39
C TYR A 113 -12.11 5.13 -7.57
N ALA A 114 -12.27 6.46 -7.47
CA ALA A 114 -11.14 7.39 -7.46
C ALA A 114 -10.19 7.09 -6.29
N VAL A 115 -8.90 7.15 -6.55
CA VAL A 115 -7.85 6.99 -5.52
C VAL A 115 -7.20 8.33 -5.27
N TRP A 116 -7.25 8.76 -4.01
CA TRP A 116 -6.80 10.07 -3.56
C TRP A 116 -5.46 9.97 -2.83
N THR A 117 -4.59 10.94 -3.07
CA THR A 117 -3.35 11.17 -2.34
C THR A 117 -3.20 12.65 -1.98
N THR A 118 -2.41 12.97 -0.97
CA THR A 118 -1.96 14.34 -0.75
C THR A 118 -0.93 14.74 -1.81
N PRO A 119 -0.94 15.98 -2.30
CA PRO A 119 0.11 16.50 -3.17
C PRO A 119 1.43 16.72 -2.40
N GLY A 120 2.52 16.95 -3.10
CA GLY A 120 3.81 17.34 -2.52
C GLY A 120 4.84 16.21 -2.46
N PHE A 121 4.60 15.05 -3.07
CA PHE A 121 5.56 13.95 -3.12
C PHE A 121 6.45 13.99 -4.36
N THR A 122 7.76 13.85 -4.16
CA THR A 122 8.76 13.64 -5.21
C THR A 122 9.22 12.18 -5.22
N PHE A 123 9.38 11.63 -6.41
CA PHE A 123 9.71 10.22 -6.61
C PHE A 123 10.98 10.05 -7.42
N GLU A 124 11.77 9.04 -7.06
CA GLU A 124 12.77 8.43 -7.93
C GLU A 124 12.29 7.07 -8.40
N VAL A 125 12.42 6.80 -9.70
CA VAL A 125 11.99 5.54 -10.31
C VAL A 125 13.22 4.77 -10.75
N GLU A 126 13.36 3.57 -10.24
CA GLU A 126 14.44 2.65 -10.60
C GLU A 126 13.87 1.37 -11.22
N GLY A 127 14.59 0.81 -12.19
CA GLY A 127 14.20 -0.48 -12.73
C GLY A 127 14.93 -0.85 -14.01
N ILE A 128 14.85 -2.13 -14.34
CA ILE A 128 15.38 -2.71 -15.58
C ILE A 128 14.28 -3.53 -16.25
N ALA A 129 14.10 -3.29 -17.54
CA ALA A 129 13.16 -4.02 -18.40
C ALA A 129 11.69 -3.92 -17.93
N TRP A 130 11.20 -4.91 -17.20
CA TRP A 130 9.78 -5.07 -16.82
C TRP A 130 9.50 -4.86 -15.33
N PHE A 131 10.54 -4.53 -14.55
CA PHE A 131 10.45 -4.34 -13.10
C PHE A 131 10.86 -2.92 -12.75
N TYR A 132 9.89 -2.08 -12.47
CA TYR A 132 10.10 -0.72 -12.00
C TYR A 132 9.50 -0.58 -10.61
N SER A 133 10.25 0.05 -9.71
CA SER A 133 9.77 0.50 -8.42
C SER A 133 10.00 2.00 -8.27
N ALA A 134 9.17 2.62 -7.45
CA ALA A 134 9.29 4.02 -7.12
C ALA A 134 9.64 4.16 -5.64
N THR A 135 10.56 5.09 -5.37
CA THR A 135 10.95 5.50 -4.03
C THR A 135 10.50 6.93 -3.82
N ILE A 136 9.82 7.22 -2.70
CA ILE A 136 9.54 8.58 -2.28
C ILE A 136 10.83 9.15 -1.69
N VAL A 137 11.32 10.25 -2.25
CA VAL A 137 12.58 10.90 -1.84
C VAL A 137 12.37 12.23 -1.13
N GLU A 138 11.22 12.86 -1.29
CA GLU A 138 10.91 14.14 -0.68
C GLU A 138 9.40 14.33 -0.51
N TYR A 139 9.02 15.07 0.51
CA TYR A 139 7.68 15.59 0.72
C TYR A 139 7.80 17.08 1.09
N ASP A 140 7.18 17.96 0.31
CA ASP A 140 7.17 19.41 0.48
C ASP A 140 5.75 19.98 0.76
N GLY A 141 4.80 19.09 1.02
CA GLY A 141 3.42 19.46 1.35
C GLY A 141 3.29 19.99 2.78
N ASP A 142 2.17 20.63 3.06
CA ASP A 142 1.81 21.23 4.36
C ASP A 142 0.55 20.57 4.99
N ALA A 143 0.15 19.41 4.48
CA ALA A 143 -1.05 18.73 4.94
C ALA A 143 -0.89 18.18 6.36
N LYS A 144 -1.93 18.33 7.18
CA LYS A 144 -2.02 17.69 8.50
C LYS A 144 -2.33 16.18 8.40
N ASP A 145 -3.19 15.83 7.45
CA ASP A 145 -3.59 14.46 7.17
C ASP A 145 -2.97 14.03 5.84
N VAL A 146 -1.86 13.30 5.92
CA VAL A 146 -1.09 12.86 4.77
C VAL A 146 -1.56 11.48 4.32
N VAL A 147 -1.98 11.37 3.07
CA VAL A 147 -2.25 10.10 2.40
C VAL A 147 -1.07 9.80 1.48
N VAL A 148 -0.23 8.86 1.87
CA VAL A 148 0.96 8.50 1.09
C VAL A 148 0.54 7.76 -0.17
N PRO A 149 1.04 8.16 -1.36
CA PRO A 149 0.76 7.43 -2.58
C PRO A 149 1.44 6.06 -2.57
N VAL A 150 0.69 5.01 -2.82
CA VAL A 150 1.23 3.64 -2.99
C VAL A 150 1.61 3.33 -4.44
N PHE A 151 1.32 4.26 -5.33
CA PHE A 151 1.71 4.24 -6.75
C PHE A 151 2.04 5.66 -7.19
N THR A 152 2.89 5.78 -8.19
CA THR A 152 3.14 7.05 -8.89
C THR A 152 2.69 6.92 -10.35
N ASN A 153 2.19 8.01 -10.91
CA ASN A 153 1.96 8.09 -12.34
C ASN A 153 3.31 8.06 -13.05
N GLY A 154 3.56 6.98 -13.79
CA GLY A 154 4.80 6.80 -14.50
C GLY A 154 4.96 7.80 -15.65
N HIS A 155 6.20 8.15 -15.96
CA HIS A 155 6.56 8.74 -17.23
C HIS A 155 6.50 7.66 -18.33
N TYR A 156 6.39 8.10 -19.60
CA TYR A 156 6.59 7.21 -20.74
C TYR A 156 7.92 6.47 -20.59
N ASN A 157 7.87 5.15 -20.64
CA ASN A 157 9.09 4.42 -20.90
C ASN A 157 9.55 4.75 -22.34
N TRP A 158 10.77 4.40 -22.69
CA TRP A 158 11.33 4.61 -24.03
C TRP A 158 10.56 3.88 -25.15
N GLU A 159 9.65 2.96 -24.81
CA GLU A 159 8.77 2.25 -25.74
C GLU A 159 7.39 2.93 -25.90
N GLY A 160 7.11 4.00 -25.13
CA GLY A 160 5.89 4.79 -25.23
C GLY A 160 4.72 4.27 -24.39
N ASP A 161 4.96 3.28 -23.50
CA ASP A 161 3.93 2.80 -22.59
C ASP A 161 3.90 3.62 -21.29
N PHE A 162 2.72 4.03 -20.89
CA PHE A 162 2.48 4.57 -19.55
C PHE A 162 2.38 3.43 -18.54
N GLY A 163 3.14 3.51 -17.47
CA GLY A 163 3.07 2.57 -16.34
C GLY A 163 2.81 3.28 -15.03
N CYS A 164 2.04 2.65 -14.15
CA CYS A 164 2.03 2.99 -12.74
C CYS A 164 3.13 2.18 -12.05
N TYR A 165 3.98 2.84 -11.29
CA TYR A 165 5.02 2.18 -10.51
C TYR A 165 4.58 2.03 -9.07
N ASN A 166 4.78 0.83 -8.50
CA ASN A 166 4.56 0.64 -7.07
C ASN A 166 5.55 1.49 -6.29
N VAL A 167 5.07 2.15 -5.26
CA VAL A 167 5.92 2.79 -4.26
C VAL A 167 6.24 1.75 -3.20
N ASP A 168 7.49 1.29 -3.15
CA ASP A 168 7.93 0.22 -2.24
C ASP A 168 8.74 0.79 -1.09
N ARG A 169 9.26 2.01 -1.22
CA ARG A 169 10.17 2.62 -0.25
C ARG A 169 9.89 4.10 -0.06
N VAL A 170 10.15 4.54 1.15
CA VAL A 170 10.24 5.95 1.51
C VAL A 170 11.64 6.18 2.07
N GLU A 171 12.39 7.12 1.50
CA GLU A 171 13.76 7.43 1.91
C GLU A 171 13.83 7.98 3.34
N SER A 172 15.05 8.02 3.85
CA SER A 172 15.32 8.57 5.18
C SER A 172 14.99 10.07 5.23
N GLY A 173 14.36 10.50 6.32
CA GLY A 173 14.10 11.93 6.58
C GLY A 173 13.01 12.57 5.72
N VAL A 174 12.27 11.84 4.89
CA VAL A 174 11.24 12.42 3.99
C VAL A 174 10.23 13.30 4.72
N PHE A 175 9.84 12.95 5.94
CA PHE A 175 8.94 13.76 6.77
C PHE A 175 9.65 14.47 7.93
N GLU A 176 10.98 14.53 7.93
CA GLU A 176 11.74 15.15 9.01
C GLU A 176 11.36 16.61 9.21
N GLY A 177 11.00 17.00 10.44
CA GLY A 177 10.69 18.37 10.81
C GLY A 177 9.28 18.85 10.41
N HIS A 178 8.46 18.01 9.77
CA HIS A 178 7.07 18.34 9.46
C HIS A 178 6.20 18.32 10.72
N ALA A 179 6.31 19.35 11.53
CA ALA A 179 5.61 19.46 12.81
C ALA A 179 4.09 19.64 12.68
N GLU A 180 3.59 19.98 11.50
CA GLU A 180 2.17 20.12 11.15
C GLU A 180 1.46 18.80 10.91
N ILE A 181 2.16 17.74 10.54
CA ILE A 181 1.57 16.43 10.23
C ILE A 181 0.98 15.81 11.50
N GLU A 182 -0.33 15.54 11.47
CA GLU A 182 -1.06 14.87 12.56
C GLU A 182 -1.32 13.39 12.26
N ASN A 183 -1.64 13.03 11.02
CA ASN A 183 -1.96 11.67 10.63
C ASN A 183 -1.26 11.31 9.31
N VAL A 184 -0.73 10.09 9.23
CA VAL A 184 -0.18 9.51 8.01
C VAL A 184 -0.88 8.19 7.72
N THR A 185 -1.43 8.04 6.52
CA THR A 185 -2.17 6.85 6.09
C THR A 185 -1.61 6.30 4.79
N ASN A 186 -1.91 5.04 4.51
CA ASN A 186 -1.41 4.30 3.33
C ASN A 186 0.13 4.20 3.26
N PHE A 187 0.83 4.29 4.38
CA PHE A 187 2.29 4.21 4.36
C PHE A 187 2.75 2.89 3.71
N PRO A 188 3.54 2.95 2.62
CA PRO A 188 3.95 1.76 1.87
C PRO A 188 5.07 1.01 2.57
N GLY A 189 5.16 -0.30 2.31
CA GLY A 189 6.23 -1.15 2.82
C GLY A 189 6.15 -1.44 4.31
N ASN A 190 7.17 -2.14 4.77
CA ASN A 190 7.29 -2.67 6.13
C ASN A 190 8.51 -2.11 6.89
N HIS A 191 9.20 -1.14 6.32
CA HIS A 191 10.41 -0.53 6.85
C HIS A 191 10.18 0.96 7.09
N ILE A 192 10.33 1.38 8.35
CA ILE A 192 10.35 2.80 8.73
C ILE A 192 11.80 3.26 8.70
N SER A 193 12.15 4.07 7.70
CA SER A 193 13.53 4.51 7.43
C SER A 193 14.08 5.43 8.51
N SER A 194 15.42 5.59 8.56
CA SER A 194 16.08 6.47 9.55
C SER A 194 15.55 7.89 9.48
N ARG A 195 15.30 8.48 10.64
CA ARG A 195 14.81 9.86 10.78
C ARG A 195 13.53 10.19 10.01
N LEU A 196 12.79 9.17 9.57
CA LEU A 196 11.64 9.37 8.68
C LEU A 196 10.62 10.36 9.23
N PHE A 197 10.32 10.27 10.52
CA PHE A 197 9.42 11.17 11.25
C PHE A 197 10.15 11.94 12.36
N TYR A 198 11.44 12.20 12.18
CA TYR A 198 12.24 12.96 13.15
C TYR A 198 11.62 14.35 13.36
N ASP A 199 11.38 14.75 14.62
CA ASP A 199 10.73 16.01 15.00
C ASP A 199 9.31 16.24 14.41
N CYS A 200 8.60 15.21 13.99
CA CYS A 200 7.18 15.29 13.66
C CYS A 200 6.34 15.41 14.94
N THR A 201 6.42 16.54 15.60
CA THR A 201 5.93 16.73 16.98
C THR A 201 4.41 16.61 17.13
N SER A 202 3.64 16.83 16.06
CA SER A 202 2.17 16.70 16.05
C SER A 202 1.69 15.34 15.57
N LEU A 203 2.55 14.46 15.07
CA LEU A 203 2.17 13.15 14.55
C LEU A 203 1.49 12.31 15.63
N ARG A 204 0.24 11.92 15.39
CA ARG A 204 -0.60 11.14 16.33
C ARG A 204 -0.78 9.70 15.89
N HIS A 205 -0.98 9.50 14.59
CA HIS A 205 -1.31 8.20 14.03
C HIS A 205 -0.53 7.93 12.74
N LEU A 206 0.03 6.72 12.66
CA LEU A 206 0.63 6.17 11.44
C LEU A 206 -0.10 4.88 11.09
N GLN A 207 -0.71 4.82 9.90
CA GLN A 207 -1.31 3.62 9.37
C GLN A 207 -0.46 3.08 8.22
N CYS A 208 0.13 1.90 8.44
CA CYS A 208 0.92 1.19 7.44
C CYS A 208 0.06 0.22 6.62
N CYS A 209 0.43 0.04 5.35
CA CYS A 209 -0.22 -0.94 4.47
C CYS A 209 0.21 -2.37 4.77
N GLU A 210 1.35 -2.55 5.39
CA GLU A 210 1.99 -3.83 5.70
C GLU A 210 2.43 -3.88 7.15
N GLU A 211 2.75 -5.07 7.65
CA GLU A 211 3.29 -5.25 8.99
C GLU A 211 4.71 -4.70 9.06
N ILE A 212 4.97 -3.80 10.01
CA ILE A 212 6.29 -3.22 10.23
C ILE A 212 7.25 -4.32 10.70
N THR A 213 8.39 -4.43 10.02
CA THR A 213 9.46 -5.37 10.35
C THR A 213 10.76 -4.68 10.76
N TYR A 214 10.89 -3.41 10.45
CA TYR A 214 12.11 -2.66 10.72
C TYR A 214 11.78 -1.21 11.08
N ILE A 215 12.28 -0.74 12.22
CA ILE A 215 12.17 0.65 12.66
C ILE A 215 13.60 1.14 12.87
N SER A 216 14.08 1.97 11.92
CA SER A 216 15.46 2.41 11.87
C SER A 216 15.78 3.50 12.92
N GLU A 217 17.04 3.84 12.98
CA GLU A 217 17.58 4.83 13.91
C GLU A 217 16.82 6.14 13.84
N GLN A 218 16.40 6.66 15.00
CA GLN A 218 15.69 7.94 15.17
C GLN A 218 14.38 8.08 14.35
N ALA A 219 13.78 6.97 13.94
CA ALA A 219 12.62 6.98 13.04
C ALA A 219 11.45 7.83 13.55
N PHE A 220 11.19 7.84 14.86
CA PHE A 220 10.17 8.63 15.54
C PHE A 220 10.76 9.54 16.64
N TYR A 221 12.00 10.00 16.46
CA TYR A 221 12.65 10.87 17.44
C TYR A 221 11.79 12.13 17.67
N ASN A 222 11.48 12.45 18.94
CA ASN A 222 10.64 13.58 19.36
C ASN A 222 9.20 13.60 18.77
N CYS A 223 8.65 12.48 18.36
CA CYS A 223 7.22 12.40 18.02
C CYS A 223 6.37 12.45 19.30
N HIS A 224 6.36 13.62 19.97
CA HIS A 224 5.73 13.76 21.29
C HIS A 224 4.23 13.45 21.31
N SER A 225 3.53 13.64 20.19
CA SER A 225 2.08 13.41 20.07
C SER A 225 1.70 12.00 19.65
N LEU A 226 2.65 11.13 19.28
CA LEU A 226 2.38 9.78 18.79
C LEU A 226 1.66 8.96 19.87
N GLN A 227 0.43 8.50 19.56
CA GLN A 227 -0.44 7.84 20.53
C GLN A 227 -0.37 6.32 20.46
N SER A 228 -0.22 5.79 19.26
CA SER A 228 -0.17 4.36 19.00
C SER A 228 0.58 4.04 17.72
N LEU A 229 1.19 2.87 17.69
CA LEU A 229 1.77 2.27 16.50
C LEU A 229 1.40 0.80 16.48
N GLU A 230 0.83 0.34 15.38
CA GLU A 230 0.55 -1.08 15.17
C GLU A 230 1.80 -1.76 14.61
N ILE A 231 2.39 -2.63 15.42
CA ILE A 231 3.56 -3.43 15.04
C ILE A 231 3.08 -4.84 14.71
N GLY A 232 3.45 -5.33 13.52
CA GLY A 232 3.08 -6.67 13.08
C GLY A 232 3.76 -7.79 13.86
N THR A 233 3.14 -8.96 13.89
CA THR A 233 3.60 -10.12 14.66
C THR A 233 4.15 -11.25 13.79
N SER A 234 4.02 -11.17 12.45
CA SER A 234 4.30 -12.28 11.53
C SER A 234 5.77 -12.38 11.14
N ASN A 235 6.52 -11.27 11.14
CA ASN A 235 7.91 -11.21 10.70
C ASN A 235 8.83 -10.75 11.83
N GLN A 236 10.13 -10.99 11.69
CA GLN A 236 11.10 -10.52 12.67
C GLN A 236 11.13 -8.99 12.69
N LEU A 237 10.98 -8.41 13.88
CA LEU A 237 11.04 -6.98 14.11
C LEU A 237 12.42 -6.59 14.64
N SER A 238 13.01 -5.53 14.08
CA SER A 238 14.16 -4.81 14.65
C SER A 238 13.78 -3.39 14.97
N ILE A 239 14.15 -2.92 16.15
CA ILE A 239 14.01 -1.54 16.62
C ILE A 239 15.42 -1.01 16.86
N GLU A 240 15.83 0.01 16.10
CA GLU A 240 17.18 0.56 16.22
C GLU A 240 17.30 1.66 17.30
N SER A 241 18.50 2.24 17.40
CA SER A 241 18.83 3.23 18.43
C SER A 241 17.93 4.46 18.30
N GLU A 242 17.51 4.99 19.47
CA GLU A 242 16.71 6.22 19.58
C GLU A 242 15.39 6.24 18.79
N ALA A 243 14.92 5.05 18.35
CA ALA A 243 13.77 4.94 17.45
C ALA A 243 12.51 5.62 17.99
N PHE A 244 12.26 5.58 19.30
CA PHE A 244 11.12 6.20 19.99
C PHE A 244 11.57 7.21 21.05
N TYR A 245 12.75 7.82 20.88
CA TYR A 245 13.27 8.83 21.81
C TYR A 245 12.23 9.98 21.94
N GLY A 246 11.81 10.27 23.16
CA GLY A 246 10.89 11.37 23.42
C GLY A 246 9.43 11.16 22.99
N CYS A 247 9.02 9.94 22.59
CA CYS A 247 7.63 9.63 22.26
C CYS A 247 6.76 9.53 23.52
N THR A 248 6.44 10.66 24.14
CA THR A 248 5.82 10.71 25.48
C THR A 248 4.31 10.45 25.50
N SER A 249 3.62 10.46 24.36
CA SER A 249 2.17 10.24 24.30
C SER A 249 1.74 8.80 24.11
N ILE A 250 2.63 7.89 23.73
CA ILE A 250 2.32 6.45 23.65
C ILE A 250 2.09 5.93 25.06
N LYS A 251 0.85 5.54 25.39
CA LYS A 251 0.54 5.02 26.73
C LYS A 251 0.92 3.57 26.91
N LYS A 252 0.83 2.80 25.84
CA LYS A 252 1.21 1.39 25.84
C LYS A 252 1.76 0.99 24.47
N LEU A 253 2.94 0.39 24.46
CA LEU A 253 3.52 -0.24 23.28
C LEU A 253 3.64 -1.75 23.55
N VAL A 254 3.10 -2.56 22.65
CA VAL A 254 3.24 -4.01 22.69
C VAL A 254 4.40 -4.42 21.79
N ILE A 255 5.41 -5.04 22.38
CA ILE A 255 6.55 -5.61 21.66
C ILE A 255 6.25 -7.09 21.39
N PRO A 256 6.10 -7.48 20.11
CA PRO A 256 5.67 -8.83 19.76
C PRO A 256 6.77 -9.86 20.04
N CYS A 257 6.38 -11.13 20.05
CA CYS A 257 7.27 -12.26 20.37
C CYS A 257 8.37 -12.51 19.30
N ASN A 258 8.40 -11.77 18.23
CA ASN A 258 9.33 -11.88 17.11
C ASN A 258 10.41 -10.76 17.09
N VAL A 259 10.48 -9.90 18.10
CA VAL A 259 11.51 -8.85 18.12
C VAL A 259 12.90 -9.48 18.27
N LYS A 260 13.83 -9.04 17.43
CA LYS A 260 15.20 -9.55 17.35
C LYS A 260 16.17 -8.71 18.18
N GLU A 261 16.01 -7.40 18.11
CA GLU A 261 16.91 -6.45 18.76
C GLU A 261 16.17 -5.16 19.13
N ILE A 262 16.65 -4.51 20.17
CA ILE A 262 16.24 -3.17 20.59
C ILE A 262 17.52 -2.38 20.79
N GLY A 263 17.68 -1.29 20.03
CA GLY A 263 18.87 -0.44 20.04
C GLY A 263 18.98 0.45 21.27
N THR A 264 20.14 1.07 21.42
CA THR A 264 20.45 1.96 22.54
C THR A 264 19.49 3.15 22.56
N ASP A 265 19.06 3.57 23.75
CA ASP A 265 18.21 4.75 23.98
C ASP A 265 16.87 4.71 23.22
N ALA A 266 16.44 3.52 22.76
CA ALA A 266 15.26 3.39 21.91
C ALA A 266 14.01 4.03 22.51
N PHE A 267 13.87 4.06 23.84
CA PHE A 267 12.75 4.61 24.58
C PHE A 267 13.19 5.71 25.58
N TYR A 268 14.28 6.42 25.27
CA TYR A 268 14.76 7.49 26.13
C TYR A 268 13.67 8.56 26.34
N GLY A 269 13.53 9.04 27.57
CA GLY A 269 12.54 10.07 27.93
C GLY A 269 11.14 9.53 28.22
N TRP A 270 10.92 8.22 28.12
CA TRP A 270 9.65 7.61 28.53
C TRP A 270 9.51 7.66 30.06
N THR A 271 8.28 7.85 30.53
CA THR A 271 7.95 8.11 31.93
C THR A 271 7.15 6.96 32.54
N GLU A 272 6.96 6.96 33.85
CA GLU A 272 6.19 5.95 34.61
C GLU A 272 4.73 5.79 34.13
N ASP A 273 4.19 6.78 33.42
CA ASP A 273 2.83 6.73 32.86
C ASP A 273 2.73 5.85 31.59
N GLN A 274 3.86 5.38 31.08
CA GLN A 274 3.96 4.60 29.85
C GLN A 274 4.30 3.15 30.17
N ILE A 275 3.80 2.24 29.31
CA ILE A 275 3.96 0.80 29.49
C ILE A 275 4.60 0.21 28.23
N ILE A 276 5.69 -0.53 28.40
CA ILE A 276 6.25 -1.41 27.36
C ILE A 276 5.90 -2.85 27.76
N CYS A 277 5.10 -3.51 26.93
CA CYS A 277 4.61 -4.85 27.19
C CYS A 277 5.24 -5.84 26.20
N PHE A 278 6.03 -6.77 26.71
CA PHE A 278 6.62 -7.85 25.92
C PHE A 278 5.74 -9.09 25.94
N GLU A 279 5.46 -9.69 24.79
CA GLU A 279 4.58 -10.87 24.72
C GLU A 279 5.24 -12.15 25.24
N LYS A 280 6.56 -12.35 25.02
CA LYS A 280 7.23 -13.63 25.34
C LYS A 280 8.66 -13.53 25.90
N TYR A 281 9.13 -12.35 26.22
CA TYR A 281 10.51 -12.15 26.63
C TYR A 281 10.64 -12.03 28.14
N THR A 282 11.86 -12.29 28.61
CA THR A 282 12.22 -12.09 30.01
C THR A 282 13.21 -10.94 30.14
N GLU A 283 13.30 -10.38 31.32
CA GLU A 283 14.36 -9.47 31.71
C GLU A 283 15.73 -10.00 31.25
N ASN A 284 16.58 -9.17 30.73
CA ASN A 284 17.90 -9.48 30.16
C ASN A 284 17.94 -10.06 28.72
N THR A 285 16.83 -10.22 28.02
CA THR A 285 16.87 -10.75 26.64
C THR A 285 17.64 -9.83 25.68
N PHE A 286 17.54 -8.49 25.86
CA PHE A 286 18.10 -7.48 24.95
C PHE A 286 19.27 -6.68 25.56
N GLY A 287 19.78 -7.06 26.73
CA GLY A 287 20.74 -6.23 27.50
C GLY A 287 20.05 -4.97 28.08
N ASP A 288 20.83 -3.99 28.55
CA ASP A 288 20.28 -2.85 29.30
C ASP A 288 20.35 -1.52 28.53
N ALA A 289 21.06 -1.48 27.42
CA ALA A 289 21.32 -0.21 26.71
C ALA A 289 20.06 0.49 26.17
N TRP A 290 19.00 -0.26 25.84
CA TRP A 290 17.73 0.27 25.38
C TRP A 290 16.91 0.94 26.50
N LEU A 291 17.20 0.58 27.78
CA LEU A 291 16.57 1.16 28.98
C LEU A 291 17.18 2.48 29.42
N ASN A 292 18.27 2.90 28.81
CA ASN A 292 18.96 4.12 29.21
C ASN A 292 18.00 5.32 29.12
N GLY A 293 17.82 6.04 30.23
CA GLY A 293 16.88 7.18 30.30
C GLY A 293 15.39 6.83 30.16
N CYS A 294 15.01 5.55 30.18
CA CYS A 294 13.64 5.08 30.13
C CYS A 294 13.13 4.78 31.55
N ASN A 295 12.03 5.43 31.96
CA ASN A 295 11.36 5.18 33.24
C ASN A 295 9.99 4.50 33.05
N ALA A 296 9.68 3.96 31.88
CA ALA A 296 8.43 3.28 31.59
C ALA A 296 8.26 2.02 32.45
N THR A 297 7.03 1.64 32.74
CA THR A 297 6.72 0.36 33.35
C THR A 297 6.92 -0.76 32.34
N ILE A 298 7.81 -1.72 32.65
CA ILE A 298 8.09 -2.86 31.78
C ILE A 298 7.27 -4.07 32.26
N ILE A 299 6.48 -4.65 31.35
CA ILE A 299 5.72 -5.87 31.59
C ILE A 299 6.29 -6.99 30.71
N TRP A 300 6.87 -7.99 31.35
CA TRP A 300 7.38 -9.16 30.65
C TRP A 300 6.26 -10.20 30.49
N GLY A 301 6.12 -10.75 29.29
CA GLY A 301 5.17 -11.82 29.01
C GLY A 301 5.51 -13.09 29.79
N GLU A 302 4.49 -13.77 30.30
CA GLU A 302 4.67 -15.08 30.91
C GLU A 302 5.16 -16.09 29.86
N LYS A 303 6.22 -16.82 30.17
CA LYS A 303 6.54 -18.04 29.43
C LYS A 303 5.35 -18.98 29.63
N ASP A 304 4.75 -19.47 28.55
CA ASP A 304 3.88 -20.63 28.61
C ASP A 304 4.63 -21.73 29.37
N VAL A 305 4.25 -21.94 30.60
CA VAL A 305 4.72 -23.09 31.38
C VAL A 305 3.97 -24.29 30.82
N GLN A 306 4.67 -25.05 29.96
CA GLN A 306 4.21 -26.35 29.52
C GLN A 306 4.34 -27.38 30.66
#